data_224cb334d1607cb8d7206c06f27a5731
#
_entry.id   224cb334d1607cb8d7206c06f27a5731
#
_cell.length_a   1.000
_cell.length_b   1.000
_cell.length_c   1.000
_cell.angle_alpha   90.00
_cell.angle_beta   90.00
_cell.angle_gamma   90.00
#
_symmetry.space_group_name_H-M   'P 1'
#
loop_
_entity.id
_entity.type
_entity.pdbx_description
1 polymer ?
#
loop_
_entity_poly.entity_id
_entity_poly.type
_entity_poly.pdbx_seq_one_letter_code
_entity_poly.pdbx_strand_id
1 'polypeptide(L)'
;MKLSITQKKRRKKMENKINIAEILRDMPKGTKLYSPMFGKCKLEEVINHKEYPISVYIRGEQAFRTFTKDGCYISNIEGSECILFPSSKMRCWSKFFKRGDVVYNPNSKMLAIFDGWASDYYTEFNTTINYYDDHTFGEEEVCTTDCFVKATDKQRVEFIEAAEKHYGGKYNPETLQVESVKVAEPKCSFKPFDKVLVRYNEDSVWRCEFFSNYNTFNKRYPYVCLSGVYKYCIHYDGNQHLLGTDKSPE
;
A
#
# COMPACT_ATOMS: atom_id res chain seq x y z
N MET A 1 18.81 36.45 -26.51
CA MET A 1 19.52 35.47 -27.34
C MET A 1 18.63 34.24 -27.47
N LYS A 2 18.08 33.95 -28.70
CA LYS A 2 17.19 32.81 -28.92
C LYS A 2 18.03 31.54 -29.13
N LEU A 3 17.84 30.52 -28.31
CA LEU A 3 18.51 29.22 -28.48
C LEU A 3 18.13 28.58 -29.82
N SER A 4 19.08 27.96 -30.50
CA SER A 4 18.86 27.25 -31.76
C SER A 4 17.93 26.05 -31.56
N ILE A 5 17.26 25.61 -32.65
CA ILE A 5 16.36 24.44 -32.61
C ILE A 5 17.08 23.18 -32.09
N THR A 6 18.38 23.03 -32.40
CA THR A 6 19.24 21.95 -31.93
C THR A 6 19.49 22.04 -30.43
N GLN A 7 19.69 23.24 -29.88
CA GLN A 7 19.87 23.47 -28.44
C GLN A 7 18.57 23.25 -27.67
N LYS A 8 17.40 23.62 -28.24
CA LYS A 8 16.09 23.31 -27.66
C LYS A 8 15.80 21.81 -27.65
N LYS A 9 16.13 21.07 -28.74
CA LYS A 9 16.01 19.60 -28.77
C LYS A 9 16.97 18.92 -27.78
N ARG A 10 18.20 19.42 -27.63
CA ARG A 10 19.17 18.94 -26.61
C ARG A 10 18.69 19.18 -25.20
N ARG A 11 18.19 20.39 -24.85
CA ARG A 11 17.58 20.66 -23.53
C ARG A 11 16.38 19.73 -23.24
N LYS A 12 15.47 19.55 -24.19
CA LYS A 12 14.31 18.67 -24.04
C LYS A 12 14.71 17.19 -23.89
N LYS A 13 15.85 16.76 -24.48
CA LYS A 13 16.42 15.41 -24.30
C LYS A 13 17.12 15.24 -22.95
N MET A 14 17.63 16.33 -22.34
CA MET A 14 18.23 16.31 -20.98
C MET A 14 17.16 16.37 -19.86
N GLU A 15 16.00 16.98 -20.12
CA GLU A 15 14.93 17.15 -19.10
C GLU A 15 14.13 15.88 -18.79
N ASN A 16 14.33 14.77 -19.55
CA ASN A 16 13.56 13.52 -19.40
C ASN A 16 14.43 12.29 -19.07
N LYS A 17 15.66 12.45 -18.58
CA LYS A 17 16.43 11.30 -18.13
C LYS A 17 15.92 10.84 -16.75
N ILE A 18 15.48 9.59 -16.67
CA ILE A 18 15.02 8.98 -15.41
C ILE A 18 16.22 8.91 -14.46
N ASN A 19 16.02 9.36 -13.21
CA ASN A 19 17.01 9.23 -12.15
C ASN A 19 16.96 7.83 -11.54
N ILE A 20 17.76 6.92 -12.08
CA ILE A 20 17.82 5.52 -11.64
C ILE A 20 18.39 5.41 -10.22
N ALA A 21 19.33 6.28 -9.84
CA ALA A 21 19.85 6.30 -8.48
C ALA A 21 18.74 6.58 -7.45
N GLU A 22 17.78 7.46 -7.78
CA GLU A 22 16.62 7.72 -6.94
C GLU A 22 15.69 6.50 -6.82
N ILE A 23 15.48 5.79 -7.92
CA ILE A 23 14.69 4.56 -7.93
C ILE A 23 15.34 3.48 -7.07
N LEU A 24 16.67 3.35 -7.15
CA LEU A 24 17.42 2.29 -6.46
C LEU A 24 17.82 2.63 -5.03
N ARG A 25 17.67 3.88 -4.57
CA ARG A 25 18.14 4.33 -3.25
C ARG A 25 17.67 3.45 -2.09
N ASP A 26 16.40 3.13 -2.08
CA ASP A 26 15.75 2.38 -0.99
C ASP A 26 15.65 0.88 -1.29
N MET A 27 16.25 0.43 -2.39
CA MET A 27 16.24 -0.98 -2.75
C MET A 27 17.30 -1.73 -1.95
N PRO A 28 16.99 -2.97 -1.51
CA PRO A 28 17.92 -3.75 -0.71
C PRO A 28 19.18 -4.11 -1.52
N LYS A 29 20.31 -4.17 -0.81
CA LYS A 29 21.54 -4.75 -1.36
C LYS A 29 21.25 -6.15 -1.91
N GLY A 30 21.79 -6.45 -3.09
CA GLY A 30 21.54 -7.72 -3.78
C GLY A 30 20.34 -7.69 -4.73
N THR A 31 19.59 -6.56 -4.83
CA THR A 31 18.57 -6.37 -5.88
C THR A 31 19.14 -6.75 -7.24
N LYS A 32 18.44 -7.64 -7.94
CA LYS A 32 18.86 -8.17 -9.25
C LYS A 32 18.73 -7.06 -10.30
N LEU A 33 19.78 -6.89 -11.09
CA LEU A 33 19.87 -5.91 -12.17
C LEU A 33 20.50 -6.57 -13.39
N TYR A 34 20.51 -5.87 -14.52
CA TYR A 34 21.06 -6.35 -15.77
C TYR A 34 21.76 -5.22 -16.56
N SER A 35 22.90 -5.55 -17.14
CA SER A 35 23.56 -4.71 -18.12
C SER A 35 23.84 -5.51 -19.39
N PRO A 36 23.54 -5.00 -20.60
CA PRO A 36 23.94 -5.66 -21.85
C PRO A 36 25.46 -5.87 -21.95
N MET A 37 26.26 -5.00 -21.33
CA MET A 37 27.71 -5.08 -21.35
C MET A 37 28.26 -6.11 -20.36
N PHE A 38 27.68 -6.20 -19.17
CA PHE A 38 28.21 -6.98 -18.04
C PHE A 38 27.35 -8.18 -17.66
N GLY A 39 26.18 -8.36 -18.30
CA GLY A 39 25.23 -9.41 -17.96
C GLY A 39 24.46 -9.17 -16.65
N LYS A 40 24.23 -10.25 -15.90
CA LYS A 40 23.52 -10.20 -14.60
C LYS A 40 24.39 -9.56 -13.54
N CYS A 41 23.88 -8.55 -12.87
CA CYS A 41 24.51 -7.86 -11.77
C CYS A 41 23.57 -7.73 -10.56
N LYS A 42 24.12 -7.35 -9.42
CA LYS A 42 23.38 -7.11 -8.18
C LYS A 42 23.72 -5.74 -7.64
N LEU A 43 22.71 -5.01 -7.19
CA LEU A 43 22.92 -3.73 -6.50
C LEU A 43 23.79 -3.95 -5.26
N GLU A 44 24.83 -3.16 -5.11
CA GLU A 44 25.68 -3.11 -3.91
C GLU A 44 25.24 -1.96 -3.02
N GLU A 45 25.27 -0.74 -3.55
CA GLU A 45 24.88 0.48 -2.84
C GLU A 45 24.57 1.63 -3.78
N VAL A 46 23.91 2.67 -3.25
CA VAL A 46 23.70 3.97 -3.94
C VAL A 46 24.24 5.10 -3.07
N ILE A 47 25.22 5.86 -3.59
CA ILE A 47 25.89 6.98 -2.89
C ILE A 47 25.59 8.29 -3.62
N ASN A 48 24.58 9.02 -3.19
CA ASN A 48 23.98 10.15 -3.91
C ASN A 48 24.90 11.34 -4.25
N HIS A 49 25.99 11.54 -3.54
CA HIS A 49 26.88 12.69 -3.74
C HIS A 49 28.08 12.38 -4.64
N LYS A 50 28.13 11.19 -5.25
CA LYS A 50 29.19 10.81 -6.22
C LYS A 50 28.72 11.05 -7.65
N GLU A 51 29.68 11.23 -8.55
CA GLU A 51 29.43 11.30 -10.00
C GLU A 51 28.87 9.98 -10.53
N TYR A 52 29.30 8.84 -9.96
CA TYR A 52 28.85 7.49 -10.25
C TYR A 52 28.18 6.91 -8.98
N PRO A 53 26.94 7.28 -8.68
CA PRO A 53 26.30 6.95 -7.42
C PRO A 53 25.89 5.49 -7.30
N ILE A 54 25.67 4.76 -8.41
CA ILE A 54 25.17 3.40 -8.39
C ILE A 54 26.33 2.43 -8.48
N SER A 55 26.54 1.61 -7.45
CA SER A 55 27.52 0.53 -7.43
C SER A 55 26.82 -0.82 -7.57
N VAL A 56 27.31 -1.67 -8.47
CA VAL A 56 26.81 -3.03 -8.67
C VAL A 56 27.93 -4.05 -8.64
N TYR A 57 27.65 -5.24 -8.14
CA TYR A 57 28.52 -6.40 -8.20
C TYR A 57 28.21 -7.28 -9.41
N ILE A 58 29.23 -7.59 -10.21
CA ILE A 58 29.12 -8.42 -11.40
C ILE A 58 29.69 -9.80 -11.09
N ARG A 59 28.79 -10.80 -10.99
CA ARG A 59 29.19 -12.16 -10.60
C ARG A 59 30.17 -12.81 -11.58
N GLY A 60 29.99 -12.59 -12.88
CA GLY A 60 30.83 -13.18 -13.92
C GLY A 60 32.27 -12.67 -13.92
N GLU A 61 32.49 -11.43 -13.50
CA GLU A 61 33.79 -10.79 -13.42
C GLU A 61 34.35 -10.78 -11.99
N GLN A 62 33.56 -11.15 -11.00
CA GLN A 62 33.89 -11.01 -9.57
C GLN A 62 34.34 -9.58 -9.19
N ALA A 63 33.74 -8.57 -9.80
CA ALA A 63 34.15 -7.17 -9.72
C ALA A 63 32.98 -6.23 -9.50
N PHE A 64 33.28 -5.07 -8.91
CA PHE A 64 32.33 -3.98 -8.80
C PHE A 64 32.42 -3.06 -10.03
N ARG A 65 31.27 -2.51 -10.44
CA ARG A 65 31.15 -1.48 -11.46
C ARG A 65 30.25 -0.37 -10.95
N THR A 66 30.53 0.84 -11.37
CA THR A 66 29.76 2.02 -10.99
C THR A 66 29.11 2.67 -12.19
N PHE A 67 27.93 3.27 -11.96
CA PHE A 67 27.12 3.90 -13.00
C PHE A 67 26.70 5.30 -12.55
N THR A 68 26.49 6.18 -13.51
CA THR A 68 25.91 7.49 -13.29
C THR A 68 24.48 7.37 -12.79
N LYS A 69 23.90 8.47 -12.30
CA LYS A 69 22.50 8.52 -11.79
C LYS A 69 21.46 8.10 -12.83
N ASP A 70 21.75 8.20 -14.11
CA ASP A 70 20.92 7.80 -15.25
C ASP A 70 21.32 6.45 -15.86
N GLY A 71 22.16 5.67 -15.17
CA GLY A 71 22.54 4.30 -15.54
C GLY A 71 23.54 4.18 -16.67
N CYS A 72 24.29 5.24 -16.98
CA CYS A 72 25.39 5.18 -17.94
C CYS A 72 26.68 4.71 -17.26
N TYR A 73 27.50 3.94 -17.98
CA TYR A 73 28.80 3.46 -17.46
C TYR A 73 29.90 4.50 -17.54
N ILE A 74 29.88 5.32 -18.58
CA ILE A 74 30.84 6.39 -18.82
C ILE A 74 30.10 7.73 -18.97
N SER A 75 30.39 8.72 -18.11
CA SER A 75 29.69 10.01 -18.09
C SER A 75 30.12 10.98 -19.16
N ASN A 76 31.41 10.92 -19.57
CA ASN A 76 32.07 11.97 -20.36
C ASN A 76 32.01 11.77 -21.89
N ILE A 77 31.32 10.73 -22.35
CA ILE A 77 31.10 10.50 -23.79
C ILE A 77 29.74 11.11 -24.16
N GLU A 78 29.77 12.11 -25.04
CA GLU A 78 28.56 12.74 -25.58
C GLU A 78 27.70 11.66 -26.26
N GLY A 79 26.47 11.42 -25.74
CA GLY A 79 25.59 10.38 -26.25
C GLY A 79 25.68 9.03 -25.54
N SER A 80 26.37 8.93 -24.38
CA SER A 80 26.37 7.71 -23.60
C SER A 80 24.94 7.32 -23.24
N GLU A 81 24.57 6.06 -23.54
CA GLU A 81 23.25 5.53 -23.28
C GLU A 81 23.19 4.81 -21.93
N CYS A 82 21.99 4.77 -21.35
CA CYS A 82 21.73 3.93 -20.20
C CYS A 82 21.94 2.46 -20.56
N ILE A 83 22.82 1.79 -19.83
CA ILE A 83 23.10 0.36 -19.97
C ILE A 83 22.87 -0.42 -18.67
N LEU A 84 22.25 0.19 -17.66
CA LEU A 84 21.80 -0.48 -16.45
C LEU A 84 20.27 -0.58 -16.49
N PHE A 85 19.74 -1.79 -16.34
CA PHE A 85 18.33 -2.10 -16.44
C PHE A 85 17.84 -2.98 -15.27
N PRO A 86 16.55 -2.99 -14.95
CA PRO A 86 15.99 -3.90 -13.95
C PRO A 86 16.28 -5.38 -14.29
N SER A 87 16.05 -5.79 -15.55
CA SER A 87 16.36 -7.16 -15.99
C SER A 87 16.65 -7.21 -17.50
N SER A 88 16.99 -8.38 -18.00
CA SER A 88 17.17 -8.61 -19.44
C SER A 88 15.84 -8.49 -20.22
N LYS A 89 14.70 -8.75 -19.55
CA LYS A 89 13.36 -8.66 -20.12
C LYS A 89 12.70 -7.30 -19.88
N MET A 90 12.96 -6.66 -18.73
CA MET A 90 12.48 -5.33 -18.42
C MET A 90 13.59 -4.30 -18.60
N ARG A 91 13.48 -3.45 -19.62
CA ARG A 91 14.44 -2.36 -19.90
C ARG A 91 13.87 -0.96 -19.72
N CYS A 92 12.72 -0.86 -19.05
CA CYS A 92 12.03 0.40 -18.80
C CYS A 92 11.95 0.68 -17.30
N TRP A 93 12.73 1.64 -16.82
CA TRP A 93 12.76 2.02 -15.41
C TRP A 93 11.45 2.66 -14.91
N SER A 94 10.65 3.27 -15.78
CA SER A 94 9.35 3.83 -15.39
C SER A 94 8.33 2.76 -14.98
N LYS A 95 8.59 1.50 -15.31
CA LYS A 95 7.77 0.33 -14.93
C LYS A 95 8.38 -0.46 -13.75
N PHE A 96 9.48 0.02 -13.18
CA PHE A 96 10.07 -0.59 -11.99
C PHE A 96 9.41 0.00 -10.74
N PHE A 97 8.35 -0.67 -10.30
CA PHE A 97 7.53 -0.22 -9.17
C PHE A 97 8.17 -0.57 -7.82
N LYS A 98 7.84 0.23 -6.81
CA LYS A 98 8.20 0.01 -5.41
C LYS A 98 7.00 -0.44 -4.60
N ARG A 99 7.23 -1.18 -3.53
CA ARG A 99 6.17 -1.61 -2.60
C ARG A 99 5.36 -0.40 -2.13
N GLY A 100 4.04 -0.49 -2.23
CA GLY A 100 3.11 0.61 -1.93
C GLY A 100 2.88 1.61 -3.07
N ASP A 101 3.53 1.46 -4.23
CA ASP A 101 3.16 2.24 -5.41
C ASP A 101 1.74 1.87 -5.87
N VAL A 102 0.95 2.87 -6.19
CA VAL A 102 -0.32 2.65 -6.90
C VAL A 102 -0.01 2.58 -8.39
N VAL A 103 -0.46 1.51 -9.03
CA VAL A 103 -0.27 1.24 -10.46
C VAL A 103 -1.62 1.26 -11.18
N TYR A 104 -1.60 1.65 -12.44
CA TYR A 104 -2.78 1.82 -13.27
C TYR A 104 -2.63 1.06 -14.58
N ASN A 105 -3.64 0.28 -14.93
CA ASN A 105 -3.76 -0.36 -16.24
C ASN A 105 -4.66 0.49 -17.15
N PRO A 106 -4.11 1.18 -18.16
CA PRO A 106 -4.91 2.06 -19.02
C PRO A 106 -5.94 1.32 -19.91
N ASN A 107 -5.75 0.03 -20.14
CA ASN A 107 -6.67 -0.75 -20.99
C ASN A 107 -7.91 -1.22 -20.19
N SER A 108 -7.72 -1.78 -19.02
CA SER A 108 -8.80 -2.24 -18.14
C SER A 108 -9.27 -1.18 -17.14
N LYS A 109 -8.59 -0.02 -17.09
CA LYS A 109 -8.78 1.07 -16.11
C LYS A 109 -8.62 0.64 -14.65
N MET A 110 -8.06 -0.53 -14.42
CA MET A 110 -7.80 -1.07 -13.10
C MET A 110 -6.71 -0.26 -12.38
N LEU A 111 -6.95 0.05 -11.12
CA LEU A 111 -5.95 0.56 -10.17
C LEU A 111 -5.60 -0.54 -9.16
N ALA A 112 -4.33 -0.63 -8.78
CA ALA A 112 -3.89 -1.62 -7.81
C ALA A 112 -2.72 -1.10 -6.95
N ILE A 113 -2.56 -1.65 -5.75
CA ILE A 113 -1.39 -1.42 -4.91
C ILE A 113 -0.36 -2.51 -5.18
N PHE A 114 0.81 -2.10 -5.64
CA PHE A 114 1.94 -3.00 -5.85
C PHE A 114 2.49 -3.47 -4.50
N ASP A 115 2.54 -4.79 -4.29
CA ASP A 115 3.14 -5.38 -3.08
C ASP A 115 4.58 -5.86 -3.32
N GLY A 116 4.83 -6.54 -4.43
CA GLY A 116 6.15 -7.06 -4.73
C GLY A 116 6.24 -7.80 -6.06
N TRP A 117 7.46 -8.07 -6.49
CA TRP A 117 7.72 -8.77 -7.73
C TRP A 117 7.45 -10.28 -7.59
N ALA A 118 6.65 -10.83 -8.49
CA ALA A 118 6.36 -12.26 -8.56
C ALA A 118 7.40 -13.03 -9.40
N SER A 119 8.23 -12.33 -10.18
CA SER A 119 9.26 -12.95 -11.01
C SER A 119 10.62 -12.23 -10.91
N ASP A 120 11.72 -13.00 -11.06
CA ASP A 120 13.10 -12.48 -11.11
C ASP A 120 13.39 -11.59 -12.31
N TYR A 121 12.50 -11.55 -13.29
CA TYR A 121 12.62 -10.73 -14.50
C TYR A 121 11.78 -9.47 -14.44
N TYR A 122 11.04 -9.25 -13.33
CA TYR A 122 10.14 -8.11 -13.13
C TYR A 122 9.03 -8.01 -14.19
N THR A 123 8.63 -9.15 -14.76
CA THR A 123 7.54 -9.22 -15.75
C THR A 123 6.17 -9.40 -15.13
N GLU A 124 6.14 -9.81 -13.86
CA GLU A 124 4.94 -10.06 -13.08
C GLU A 124 5.11 -9.56 -11.65
N PHE A 125 4.02 -9.12 -11.05
CA PHE A 125 4.01 -8.59 -9.68
C PHE A 125 2.70 -8.93 -8.96
N ASN A 126 2.77 -8.95 -7.63
CA ASN A 126 1.63 -9.15 -6.74
C ASN A 126 1.01 -7.80 -6.36
N THR A 127 -0.29 -7.80 -6.12
CA THR A 127 -1.06 -6.66 -5.61
C THR A 127 -1.74 -7.02 -4.29
N THR A 128 -2.15 -6.02 -3.51
CA THR A 128 -2.91 -6.24 -2.26
C THR A 128 -4.36 -5.79 -2.38
N ILE A 129 -4.61 -4.66 -3.00
CA ILE A 129 -5.95 -4.10 -3.23
C ILE A 129 -6.06 -3.74 -4.70
N ASN A 130 -7.12 -4.20 -5.33
CA ASN A 130 -7.45 -3.93 -6.72
C ASN A 130 -8.77 -3.17 -6.81
N TYR A 131 -8.88 -2.24 -7.76
CA TYR A 131 -10.08 -1.47 -8.04
C TYR A 131 -10.34 -1.45 -9.53
N TYR A 132 -11.52 -1.95 -9.93
CA TYR A 132 -11.87 -2.17 -11.33
C TYR A 132 -12.75 -1.04 -11.89
N ASP A 133 -12.90 -0.99 -13.21
CA ASP A 133 -13.70 0.03 -13.94
C ASP A 133 -15.20 -0.01 -13.55
N ASP A 134 -15.70 -1.15 -13.12
CA ASP A 134 -17.07 -1.34 -12.61
C ASP A 134 -17.25 -0.88 -11.14
N HIS A 135 -16.25 -0.22 -10.57
CA HIS A 135 -16.24 0.26 -9.18
C HIS A 135 -16.25 -0.83 -8.11
N THR A 136 -15.90 -2.06 -8.46
CA THR A 136 -15.70 -3.15 -7.49
C THR A 136 -14.27 -3.19 -6.98
N PHE A 137 -14.10 -3.75 -5.77
CA PHE A 137 -12.80 -4.01 -5.18
C PHE A 137 -12.50 -5.50 -5.21
N GLY A 138 -11.24 -5.84 -5.47
CA GLY A 138 -10.67 -7.17 -5.38
C GLY A 138 -9.48 -7.22 -4.45
N GLU A 139 -9.12 -8.42 -4.05
CA GLU A 139 -7.97 -8.71 -3.22
C GLU A 139 -6.75 -9.08 -4.08
N GLU A 140 -5.81 -9.81 -3.50
CA GLU A 140 -4.52 -10.15 -4.10
C GLU A 140 -4.62 -10.80 -5.48
N GLU A 141 -3.87 -10.27 -6.43
CA GLU A 141 -3.73 -10.79 -7.79
C GLU A 141 -2.28 -10.76 -8.25
N VAL A 142 -1.98 -11.57 -9.27
CA VAL A 142 -0.72 -11.51 -10.01
C VAL A 142 -0.96 -10.80 -11.35
N CYS A 143 -0.28 -9.68 -11.53
CA CYS A 143 -0.44 -8.81 -12.70
C CYS A 143 0.79 -8.82 -13.61
N THR A 144 0.58 -8.66 -14.93
CA THR A 144 1.66 -8.52 -15.91
C THR A 144 2.13 -7.07 -16.00
N THR A 145 3.40 -6.82 -15.78
CA THR A 145 4.00 -5.47 -15.70
C THR A 145 3.78 -4.62 -16.95
N ASP A 146 3.81 -5.23 -18.15
CA ASP A 146 3.69 -4.50 -19.41
C ASP A 146 2.34 -3.79 -19.57
N CYS A 147 1.30 -4.24 -18.90
CA CYS A 147 -0.04 -3.65 -18.93
C CYS A 147 -0.18 -2.44 -18.00
N PHE A 148 0.77 -2.18 -17.10
CA PHE A 148 0.63 -1.17 -16.06
C PHE A 148 1.63 -0.02 -16.20
N VAL A 149 1.22 1.13 -15.70
CA VAL A 149 2.05 2.32 -15.49
C VAL A 149 1.85 2.80 -14.05
N LYS A 150 2.75 3.64 -13.55
CA LYS A 150 2.54 4.29 -12.24
C LYS A 150 1.34 5.23 -12.33
N ALA A 151 0.43 5.12 -11.38
CA ALA A 151 -0.73 6.02 -11.29
C ALA A 151 -0.28 7.47 -11.04
N THR A 152 -1.05 8.42 -11.53
CA THR A 152 -0.88 9.83 -11.21
C THR A 152 -1.23 10.10 -9.74
N ASP A 153 -0.71 11.19 -9.17
CA ASP A 153 -1.03 11.56 -7.78
C ASP A 153 -2.55 11.70 -7.56
N LYS A 154 -3.27 12.23 -8.54
CA LYS A 154 -4.73 12.34 -8.48
C LYS A 154 -5.39 10.95 -8.41
N GLN A 155 -5.03 10.04 -9.31
CA GLN A 155 -5.57 8.67 -9.31
C GLN A 155 -5.25 7.93 -8.02
N ARG A 156 -4.04 8.14 -7.48
CA ARG A 156 -3.63 7.55 -6.21
C ARG A 156 -4.52 8.01 -5.05
N VAL A 157 -4.74 9.33 -4.93
CA VAL A 157 -5.58 9.90 -3.87
C VAL A 157 -7.02 9.39 -3.98
N GLU A 158 -7.63 9.50 -5.16
CA GLU A 158 -9.00 9.04 -5.41
C GLU A 158 -9.18 7.54 -5.11
N PHE A 159 -8.21 6.71 -5.48
CA PHE A 159 -8.23 5.28 -5.22
C PHE A 159 -8.13 4.97 -3.72
N ILE A 160 -7.21 5.59 -2.99
CA ILE A 160 -7.05 5.36 -1.54
C ILE A 160 -8.30 5.80 -0.79
N GLU A 161 -8.88 6.98 -1.11
CA GLU A 161 -10.12 7.46 -0.51
C GLU A 161 -11.30 6.50 -0.78
N ALA A 162 -11.40 5.97 -2.00
CA ALA A 162 -12.42 4.98 -2.35
C ALA A 162 -12.23 3.67 -1.57
N ALA A 163 -10.99 3.18 -1.42
CA ALA A 163 -10.68 1.98 -0.64
C ALA A 163 -10.99 2.19 0.85
N GLU A 164 -10.59 3.30 1.44
CA GLU A 164 -10.90 3.65 2.83
C GLU A 164 -12.42 3.67 3.09
N LYS A 165 -13.18 4.25 2.16
CA LYS A 165 -14.65 4.29 2.24
C LYS A 165 -15.27 2.91 2.11
N HIS A 166 -14.76 2.08 1.18
CA HIS A 166 -15.30 0.73 0.92
C HIS A 166 -15.07 -0.20 2.12
N TYR A 167 -13.83 -0.25 2.62
CA TYR A 167 -13.45 -1.12 3.74
C TYR A 167 -13.74 -0.53 5.13
N GLY A 168 -14.14 0.74 5.21
CA GLY A 168 -14.51 1.39 6.47
C GLY A 168 -13.33 1.63 7.42
N GLY A 169 -12.17 2.02 6.87
CA GLY A 169 -10.94 2.18 7.65
C GLY A 169 -10.00 3.27 7.13
N LYS A 170 -8.74 3.17 7.53
CA LYS A 170 -7.65 4.01 7.02
C LYS A 170 -6.57 3.15 6.35
N TYR A 171 -6.08 3.62 5.21
CA TYR A 171 -4.99 2.96 4.51
C TYR A 171 -3.70 3.03 5.33
N ASN A 172 -3.10 1.86 5.57
CA ASN A 172 -1.79 1.75 6.21
C ASN A 172 -0.72 1.44 5.16
N PRO A 173 0.23 2.34 4.90
CA PRO A 173 1.27 2.13 3.89
C PRO A 173 2.31 1.06 4.26
N GLU A 174 2.39 0.63 5.53
CA GLU A 174 3.30 -0.42 5.96
C GLU A 174 2.72 -1.81 5.67
N THR A 175 1.43 -2.01 5.95
CA THR A 175 0.73 -3.27 5.71
C THR A 175 0.13 -3.35 4.31
N LEU A 176 0.00 -2.22 3.60
CA LEU A 176 -0.67 -2.04 2.31
C LEU A 176 -2.16 -2.43 2.33
N GLN A 177 -2.78 -2.37 3.49
CA GLN A 177 -4.20 -2.69 3.71
C GLN A 177 -4.95 -1.49 4.27
N VAL A 178 -6.27 -1.50 4.10
CA VAL A 178 -7.14 -0.59 4.83
C VAL A 178 -7.46 -1.22 6.18
N GLU A 179 -6.86 -0.68 7.21
CA GLU A 179 -7.12 -1.10 8.57
C GLU A 179 -8.37 -0.37 9.08
N SER A 180 -9.30 -1.13 9.63
CA SER A 180 -10.43 -0.51 10.32
C SER A 180 -9.84 0.47 11.33
N VAL A 181 -10.23 1.74 11.26
CA VAL A 181 -9.97 2.65 12.37
C VAL A 181 -10.51 1.91 13.58
N LYS A 182 -9.63 1.47 14.47
CA LYS A 182 -10.07 1.04 15.80
C LYS A 182 -10.76 2.27 16.38
N VAL A 183 -12.05 2.41 16.12
CA VAL A 183 -12.92 3.17 17.00
C VAL A 183 -12.58 2.55 18.33
N ALA A 184 -11.96 3.34 19.22
CA ALA A 184 -11.57 2.87 20.55
C ALA A 184 -12.76 2.04 21.00
N GLU A 185 -12.57 0.72 21.12
CA GLU A 185 -13.68 -0.17 21.47
C GLU A 185 -14.37 0.54 22.60
N PRO A 186 -15.68 0.79 22.55
CA PRO A 186 -16.34 1.41 23.69
C PRO A 186 -15.89 0.55 24.84
N LYS A 187 -15.03 1.09 25.72
CA LYS A 187 -14.41 0.33 26.81
C LYS A 187 -15.61 -0.24 27.55
N CYS A 188 -15.94 -1.51 27.24
CA CYS A 188 -17.03 -2.18 27.93
C CYS A 188 -16.62 -2.14 29.38
N SER A 189 -17.24 -1.24 30.16
CA SER A 189 -16.91 -1.02 31.56
C SER A 189 -17.34 -2.20 32.44
N PHE A 190 -18.08 -3.15 31.85
CA PHE A 190 -18.61 -4.32 32.56
C PHE A 190 -17.54 -5.42 32.65
N LYS A 191 -17.50 -6.05 33.82
CA LYS A 191 -16.72 -7.27 34.08
C LYS A 191 -17.66 -8.49 34.01
N PRO A 192 -17.13 -9.68 33.70
CA PRO A 192 -17.91 -10.90 33.79
C PRO A 192 -18.63 -11.02 35.16
N PHE A 193 -19.91 -11.35 35.12
CA PHE A 193 -20.83 -11.46 36.26
C PHE A 193 -21.28 -10.13 36.88
N ASP A 194 -20.93 -8.98 36.31
CA ASP A 194 -21.56 -7.72 36.73
C ASP A 194 -23.06 -7.79 36.49
N LYS A 195 -23.83 -7.30 37.47
CA LYS A 195 -25.30 -7.17 37.36
C LYS A 195 -25.61 -5.97 36.47
N VAL A 196 -26.37 -6.20 35.41
CA VAL A 196 -26.64 -5.20 34.37
C VAL A 196 -28.16 -5.16 34.05
N LEU A 197 -28.60 -4.02 33.49
CA LEU A 197 -29.87 -3.94 32.79
C LEU A 197 -29.62 -4.02 31.28
N VAL A 198 -30.39 -4.84 30.59
CA VAL A 198 -30.26 -5.10 29.15
C VAL A 198 -31.59 -4.99 28.44
N ARG A 199 -31.56 -4.63 27.13
CA ARG A 199 -32.72 -4.69 26.25
C ARG A 199 -32.32 -4.95 24.80
N TYR A 200 -33.27 -5.52 24.01
CA TYR A 200 -33.01 -5.86 22.60
C TYR A 200 -33.09 -4.65 21.67
N ASN A 201 -34.02 -3.74 21.90
CA ASN A 201 -34.26 -2.52 21.12
C ASN A 201 -34.78 -1.39 22.03
N GLU A 202 -35.04 -0.23 21.47
CA GLU A 202 -35.49 0.96 22.22
C GLU A 202 -36.87 0.81 22.82
N ASP A 203 -37.73 0.01 22.19
CA ASP A 203 -39.12 -0.25 22.63
C ASP A 203 -39.20 -1.43 23.60
N SER A 204 -38.09 -2.12 23.85
CA SER A 204 -38.08 -3.26 24.78
C SER A 204 -37.86 -2.79 26.20
N VAL A 205 -38.55 -3.47 27.16
CA VAL A 205 -38.34 -3.21 28.58
C VAL A 205 -36.97 -3.67 29.05
N TRP A 206 -36.41 -2.92 29.98
CA TRP A 206 -35.15 -3.28 30.63
C TRP A 206 -35.32 -4.52 31.49
N ARG A 207 -34.39 -5.47 31.35
CA ARG A 207 -34.34 -6.73 32.11
C ARG A 207 -33.04 -6.80 32.87
N CYS A 208 -33.08 -7.38 34.04
CA CYS A 208 -31.90 -7.63 34.86
C CYS A 208 -31.23 -8.92 34.40
N GLU A 209 -29.91 -8.83 34.13
CA GLU A 209 -29.08 -9.93 33.69
C GLU A 209 -27.69 -9.87 34.34
N PHE A 210 -26.90 -10.93 34.13
CA PHE A 210 -25.48 -10.94 34.44
C PHE A 210 -24.64 -10.90 33.18
N PHE A 211 -23.78 -9.94 33.08
CA PHE A 211 -22.87 -9.74 31.95
C PHE A 211 -21.88 -10.91 31.86
N SER A 212 -21.64 -11.42 30.66
CA SER A 212 -20.64 -12.46 30.40
C SER A 212 -19.44 -11.88 29.69
N ASN A 213 -19.62 -11.37 28.48
CA ASN A 213 -18.57 -10.77 27.67
C ASN A 213 -19.12 -9.80 26.62
N TYR A 214 -18.21 -9.02 26.03
CA TYR A 214 -18.53 -8.15 24.90
C TYR A 214 -18.07 -8.83 23.60
N ASN A 215 -19.00 -9.04 22.65
CA ASN A 215 -18.72 -9.65 21.35
C ASN A 215 -18.47 -8.59 20.30
N THR A 216 -17.22 -8.34 19.98
CA THR A 216 -16.77 -7.35 18.97
C THR A 216 -17.19 -7.68 17.54
N PHE A 217 -17.46 -8.96 17.25
CA PHE A 217 -17.89 -9.42 15.92
C PHE A 217 -19.40 -9.21 15.68
N ASN A 218 -20.21 -9.19 16.72
CA ASN A 218 -21.65 -8.96 16.61
C ASN A 218 -22.01 -7.49 16.90
N LYS A 219 -21.83 -6.62 15.91
CA LYS A 219 -22.12 -5.17 16.05
C LYS A 219 -23.59 -4.86 16.38
N ARG A 220 -24.53 -5.76 16.08
CA ARG A 220 -25.96 -5.54 16.32
C ARG A 220 -26.37 -5.85 17.75
N TYR A 221 -25.78 -6.90 18.35
CA TYR A 221 -26.06 -7.37 19.71
C TYR A 221 -24.72 -7.69 20.43
N PRO A 222 -23.93 -6.67 20.78
CA PRO A 222 -22.58 -6.90 21.27
C PRO A 222 -22.48 -7.37 22.72
N TYR A 223 -23.52 -7.15 23.52
CA TYR A 223 -23.51 -7.50 24.94
C TYR A 223 -24.01 -8.92 25.13
N VAL A 224 -23.13 -9.83 25.54
CA VAL A 224 -23.46 -11.22 25.84
C VAL A 224 -23.69 -11.35 27.34
N CYS A 225 -24.86 -11.83 27.73
CA CYS A 225 -25.24 -12.14 29.10
C CYS A 225 -25.54 -13.63 29.25
N LEU A 226 -25.78 -14.08 30.49
CA LEU A 226 -26.01 -15.51 30.74
C LEU A 226 -27.24 -16.08 29.98
N SER A 227 -28.28 -15.27 29.77
CA SER A 227 -29.50 -15.72 29.10
C SER A 227 -29.58 -15.36 27.63
N GLY A 228 -28.70 -14.55 27.09
CA GLY A 228 -28.77 -14.13 25.69
C GLY A 228 -27.82 -13.00 25.28
N VAL A 229 -28.08 -12.43 24.09
CA VAL A 229 -27.31 -11.31 23.52
C VAL A 229 -28.22 -10.09 23.36
N TYR A 230 -27.66 -8.90 23.62
CA TYR A 230 -28.46 -7.67 23.71
C TYR A 230 -27.79 -6.51 22.98
N LYS A 231 -28.60 -5.56 22.50
CA LYS A 231 -28.15 -4.36 21.84
C LYS A 231 -27.72 -3.27 22.83
N TYR A 232 -28.44 -3.17 23.95
CA TYR A 232 -28.23 -2.16 24.99
C TYR A 232 -27.94 -2.83 26.32
N CYS A 233 -26.97 -2.26 27.06
CA CYS A 233 -26.54 -2.73 28.36
C CYS A 233 -26.07 -1.52 29.20
N ILE A 234 -26.57 -1.40 30.42
CA ILE A 234 -26.16 -0.38 31.41
C ILE A 234 -25.94 -1.02 32.78
N HIS A 235 -25.22 -0.34 33.65
CA HIS A 235 -25.06 -0.81 35.02
C HIS A 235 -26.42 -0.92 35.73
N TYR A 236 -26.61 -1.97 36.50
CA TYR A 236 -27.80 -2.13 37.33
C TYR A 236 -27.81 -1.06 38.41
N ASP A 237 -26.69 -0.86 39.10
CA ASP A 237 -26.55 0.10 40.20
C ASP A 237 -26.75 1.52 39.70
N GLY A 238 -27.64 2.26 40.32
CA GLY A 238 -28.08 3.59 39.92
C GLY A 238 -29.23 3.61 38.93
N ASN A 239 -29.52 2.49 38.24
CA ASN A 239 -30.51 2.42 37.17
C ASN A 239 -31.68 1.46 37.51
N GLN A 240 -31.83 1.01 38.77
CA GLN A 240 -32.83 0.03 39.19
C GLN A 240 -34.26 0.47 38.86
N HIS A 241 -34.51 1.78 38.83
CA HIS A 241 -35.81 2.38 38.53
C HIS A 241 -36.27 2.14 37.08
N LEU A 242 -35.34 1.78 36.18
CA LEU A 242 -35.66 1.46 34.79
C LEU A 242 -36.12 0.01 34.59
N LEU A 243 -35.89 -0.88 35.57
CA LEU A 243 -36.26 -2.29 35.47
C LEU A 243 -37.76 -2.45 35.17
N GLY A 244 -38.09 -3.18 34.10
CA GLY A 244 -39.46 -3.40 33.64
C GLY A 244 -40.09 -2.22 32.90
N THR A 245 -39.31 -1.15 32.61
CA THR A 245 -39.78 -0.01 31.81
C THR A 245 -39.04 0.04 30.45
N ASP A 246 -39.59 0.78 29.50
CA ASP A 246 -39.00 1.11 28.18
C ASP A 246 -38.31 2.46 28.17
N LYS A 247 -38.25 3.18 29.30
CA LYS A 247 -37.65 4.52 29.41
C LYS A 247 -36.16 4.48 29.11
N SER A 248 -35.66 5.57 28.54
CA SER A 248 -34.21 5.79 28.36
C SER A 248 -33.54 6.18 29.66
N PRO A 249 -32.26 5.78 29.87
CA PRO A 249 -31.45 6.33 30.96
C PRO A 249 -31.33 7.86 30.82
N GLU A 250 -31.35 8.57 31.94
CA GLU A 250 -31.11 10.02 31.98
C GLU A 250 -29.64 10.37 31.71
#